data_dbf2a4708e99c2bb86eddfaae8479575
#
_entry.id   dbf2a4708e99c2bb86eddfaae8479575
#
_cell.length_a   1.000
_cell.length_b   1.000
_cell.length_c   1.000
_cell.angle_alpha   90.00
_cell.angle_beta   90.00
_cell.angle_gamma   90.00
#
_symmetry.space_group_name_H-M   'P 1'
#
loop_
_entity.id
_entity.type
_entity.pdbx_description
1 polymer ?
#
loop_
_entity_poly.entity_id
_entity_poly.type
_entity_poly.pdbx_seq_one_letter_code
_entity_poly.pdbx_strand_id
1 'polypeptide(L)' 'MNIENGKKYKFNTTDTELKMYNGTDVEVIRPLGTDEADLDDVGNMYEIRFNDGNIRDAFEDELSE' A
#
# COMPACT_ATOMS: atom_id res chain seq x y z
N MET A 1 7.97 3.01 10.35
CA MET A 1 6.92 4.01 10.03
C MET A 1 5.57 3.42 10.39
N ASN A 2 4.72 4.20 11.01
CA ASN A 2 3.35 3.77 11.32
C ASN A 2 2.43 4.18 10.19
N ILE A 3 1.75 3.19 9.61
CA ILE A 3 0.78 3.44 8.57
C ILE A 3 -0.59 3.63 9.22
N GLU A 4 -1.24 4.74 8.89
CA GLU A 4 -2.54 5.09 9.46
C GLU A 4 -3.62 5.02 8.40
N ASN A 5 -4.78 4.48 8.78
CA ASN A 5 -5.94 4.43 7.89
C ASN A 5 -6.44 5.84 7.59
N GLY A 6 -6.80 6.06 6.33
CA GLY A 6 -7.31 7.36 5.89
C GLY A 6 -6.25 8.39 5.58
N LYS A 7 -4.99 8.07 5.82
CA LYS A 7 -3.87 8.97 5.55
C LYS A 7 -3.29 8.66 4.18
N LYS A 8 -2.71 9.68 3.55
CA LYS A 8 -2.07 9.52 2.25
C LYS A 8 -0.57 9.33 2.38
N TYR A 9 -0.04 8.50 1.50
CA TYR A 9 1.39 8.20 1.45
C TYR A 9 1.83 8.19 -0.01
N LYS A 10 3.13 8.40 -0.23
CA LYS A 10 3.69 8.22 -1.57
C LYS A 10 3.86 6.74 -1.86
N PHE A 11 3.54 6.37 -3.08
CA PHE A 11 3.61 4.99 -3.54
C PHE A 11 4.83 4.79 -4.42
N ASN A 12 5.60 3.74 -4.14
CA ASN A 12 6.71 3.33 -4.98
C ASN A 12 6.78 1.82 -4.99
N THR A 13 6.81 1.24 -6.17
CA THR A 13 6.83 -0.22 -6.31
C THR A 13 7.82 -0.63 -7.39
N THR A 14 8.28 -1.86 -7.31
CA THR A 14 9.05 -2.49 -8.37
C THR A 14 8.18 -3.28 -9.33
N ASP A 15 6.89 -3.39 -9.05
CA ASP A 15 5.95 -4.10 -9.90
C ASP A 15 5.72 -3.29 -11.18
N THR A 16 6.03 -3.90 -12.33
CA THR A 16 5.92 -3.22 -13.61
C THR A 16 4.48 -2.85 -13.97
N GLU A 17 3.50 -3.60 -13.47
CA GLU A 17 2.09 -3.30 -13.73
C GLU A 17 1.62 -2.03 -13.03
N LEU A 18 2.23 -1.70 -11.89
CA LEU A 18 1.83 -0.55 -11.09
C LEU A 18 2.83 0.59 -11.18
N LYS A 19 3.86 0.45 -11.99
CA LYS A 19 4.93 1.42 -12.09
C LYS A 19 4.45 2.82 -12.45
N MET A 20 3.35 2.92 -13.19
CA MET A 20 2.76 4.19 -13.57
C MET A 20 2.32 5.03 -12.37
N TYR A 21 2.09 4.38 -11.23
CA TYR A 21 1.65 5.06 -10.01
C TYR A 21 2.81 5.51 -9.12
N ASN A 22 4.05 5.18 -9.47
CA ASN A 22 5.21 5.56 -8.66
C ASN A 22 5.29 7.08 -8.50
N GLY A 23 5.51 7.52 -7.27
CA GLY A 23 5.60 8.94 -6.95
C GLY A 23 4.26 9.62 -6.74
N THR A 24 3.14 8.91 -6.91
CA THR A 24 1.81 9.48 -6.65
C THR A 24 1.39 9.24 -5.21
N ASP A 25 0.45 10.03 -4.74
CA ASP A 25 -0.13 9.85 -3.42
C ASP A 25 -1.25 8.81 -3.47
N VAL A 26 -1.28 7.92 -2.48
CA VAL A 26 -2.33 6.93 -2.35
C VAL A 26 -2.93 7.03 -0.96
N GLU A 27 -4.19 6.69 -0.84
CA GLU A 27 -4.88 6.68 0.44
C GLU A 27 -4.89 5.26 1.00
N VAL A 28 -4.47 5.11 2.25
CA VAL A 28 -4.56 3.82 2.93
C VAL A 28 -5.98 3.64 3.45
N ILE A 29 -6.62 2.56 3.02
CA ILE A 29 -8.01 2.28 3.41
C ILE A 29 -8.03 1.48 4.70
N ARG A 30 -7.29 0.38 4.75
CA ARG A 30 -7.26 -0.48 5.94
C ARG A 30 -6.08 -1.44 5.85
N PRO A 31 -5.60 -1.98 6.97
CA PRO A 31 -4.65 -3.08 6.93
C PRO A 31 -5.32 -4.34 6.40
N LEU A 32 -4.60 -5.12 5.64
CA LEU A 32 -5.12 -6.39 5.16
C LEU A 32 -4.98 -7.47 6.22
N GLY A 33 -5.90 -8.42 6.16
CA GLY A 33 -6.09 -9.39 7.22
C GLY A 33 -4.84 -10.13 7.64
N THR A 34 -4.53 -10.04 8.91
CA THR A 34 -3.41 -10.74 9.49
C THR A 34 -3.70 -12.22 9.70
N ASP A 35 -4.96 -12.59 9.65
CA ASP A 35 -5.39 -13.97 9.83
C ASP A 35 -5.00 -14.87 8.67
N GLU A 36 -4.82 -14.28 7.50
CA GLU A 36 -4.63 -14.99 6.26
C GLU A 36 -3.23 -14.83 5.72
N ALA A 37 -2.50 -13.83 6.18
CA ALA A 37 -1.17 -13.55 5.72
C ALA A 37 -0.15 -14.03 6.75
N ASP A 38 0.89 -14.66 6.29
CA ASP A 38 2.03 -14.94 7.12
C ASP A 38 2.86 -13.67 7.19
N LEU A 39 2.71 -12.94 8.26
CA LEU A 39 3.38 -11.66 8.42
C LEU A 39 4.90 -11.79 8.47
N ASP A 40 5.40 -12.94 8.87
CA ASP A 40 6.83 -13.17 8.89
C ASP A 40 7.42 -13.25 7.49
N ASP A 41 6.63 -13.73 6.54
CA ASP A 41 7.08 -13.91 5.17
C ASP A 41 6.81 -12.67 4.30
N VAL A 42 5.66 -12.03 4.47
CA VAL A 42 5.22 -10.98 3.54
C VAL A 42 5.22 -9.59 4.14
N GLY A 43 5.43 -9.48 5.46
CA GLY A 43 5.36 -8.18 6.12
C GLY A 43 3.94 -7.65 6.18
N ASN A 44 3.82 -6.37 6.49
CA ASN A 44 2.52 -5.73 6.62
C ASN A 44 1.99 -5.31 5.25
N MET A 45 0.75 -5.64 5.00
CA MET A 45 0.07 -5.24 3.77
C MET A 45 -1.12 -4.36 4.10
N TYR A 46 -1.42 -3.46 3.16
CA TYR A 46 -2.51 -2.50 3.31
C TYR A 46 -3.30 -2.43 2.01
N GLU A 47 -4.61 -2.23 2.16
CA GLU A 47 -5.45 -1.90 1.02
C GLU A 47 -5.32 -0.40 0.77
N ILE A 48 -4.97 -0.03 -0.46
CA ILE A 48 -4.76 1.35 -0.83
C ILE A 48 -5.63 1.71 -2.02
N ARG A 49 -5.92 3.01 -2.12
CA ARG A 49 -6.65 3.55 -3.27
C ARG A 49 -5.78 4.60 -3.96
N PHE A 50 -5.59 4.40 -5.26
CA PHE A 50 -4.88 5.35 -6.10
C PHE A 50 -5.76 6.57 -6.39
N ASN A 51 -5.14 7.64 -6.87
CA ASN A 51 -5.85 8.89 -7.15
C ASN A 51 -6.86 8.77 -8.30
N ASP A 52 -6.78 7.71 -9.09
CA ASP A 52 -7.77 7.44 -10.15
C ASP A 52 -8.92 6.54 -9.68
N GLY A 53 -8.93 6.17 -8.41
CA GLY A 53 -9.98 5.35 -7.82
C GLY A 53 -9.73 3.86 -7.80
N ASN A 54 -8.65 3.39 -8.41
CA ASN A 54 -8.31 1.98 -8.39
C ASN A 54 -7.83 1.56 -6.99
N ILE A 55 -8.21 0.36 -6.58
CA ILE A 55 -7.86 -0.19 -5.27
C ILE A 55 -6.94 -1.38 -5.49
N ARG A 56 -5.84 -1.42 -4.73
CA ARG A 56 -4.85 -2.49 -4.79
C ARG A 56 -4.28 -2.74 -3.40
N ASP A 57 -3.58 -3.87 -3.29
CA ASP A 57 -2.84 -4.21 -2.08
C ASP A 57 -1.43 -3.68 -2.20
N ALA A 58 -0.87 -3.19 -1.10
CA ALA A 58 0.50 -2.70 -1.08
C ALA A 58 1.19 -3.16 0.18
N PHE A 59 2.49 -3.37 0.07
CA PHE A 59 3.33 -3.63 1.24
C PHE A 59 3.68 -2.32 1.93
N GLU A 60 3.98 -2.40 3.21
CA GLU A 60 4.37 -1.22 3.98
C GLU A 60 5.56 -0.49 3.36
N ASP A 61 6.53 -1.25 2.85
CA ASP A 61 7.73 -0.65 2.27
C ASP A 61 7.50 -0.01 0.91
N GLU A 62 6.34 -0.19 0.32
CA GLU A 62 5.95 0.52 -0.89
C GLU A 62 5.33 1.88 -0.60
N LEU A 63 5.10 2.18 0.67
CA LEU A 63 4.49 3.44 1.14
C LEU A 63 5.51 4.28 1.89
N SER A 64 5.52 5.58 1.64
CA SER A 64 6.41 6.50 2.34
C SER A 64 5.74 7.84 2.58
N GLU A 65 6.21 8.54 3.59
CA GLU A 65 5.70 9.88 3.92
C GLU A 65 6.19 10.97 2.99
#